data_8e24a778ba7c46bab836b16f0e458d49
#
_entry.id   8e24a778ba7c46bab836b16f0e458d49
#
_cell.length_a   1.000
_cell.length_b   1.000
_cell.length_c   1.000
_cell.angle_alpha   90.00
_cell.angle_beta   90.00
_cell.angle_gamma   90.00
#
_symmetry.space_group_name_H-M   'P 1'
#
loop_
_entity.id
_entity.type
_entity.pdbx_description
1 polymer ?
#
loop_
_entity_poly.entity_id
_entity_poly.type
_entity_poly.pdbx_seq_one_letter_code
_entity_poly.pdbx_strand_id
1 'polypeptide(L)'
;MAAEIRVDTIKGRSGINTFTFKGDGFSFDQKVGIGTTVASDPVTTLNQGKLSVGIASVRNLYVGLVTSNYGSGYSYVNVGTGVSVVGIATFATTSHIRIPVGTTGQRPGTAVAGDFRYNTTEGEFEGYTTEWGSIGGGAKETDTSVSSTSATAVYTVAHASYRSASLILQITQGSAYQSGRYMVIHDGTTATIVEEAAIATGSMLGTFTADINGSNLRVLVNMGSSSSATVTVIPTPVTV
;
A
#
# COMPACT_ATOMS: atom_id res chain seq x y z
N MET A 1 -51.22 -4.50 -40.13
CA MET A 1 -50.61 -3.30 -40.75
C MET A 1 -49.83 -2.61 -39.62
N ALA A 2 -48.55 -2.40 -39.83
CA ALA A 2 -47.77 -1.56 -38.94
C ALA A 2 -48.13 -0.09 -39.15
N ALA A 3 -48.47 0.64 -38.11
CA ALA A 3 -48.72 2.08 -38.22
C ALA A 3 -47.36 2.81 -38.17
N GLU A 4 -47.06 3.63 -39.15
CA GLU A 4 -45.88 4.45 -39.23
C GLU A 4 -46.25 5.93 -39.17
N ILE A 5 -45.56 6.69 -38.34
CA ILE A 5 -45.68 8.14 -38.28
C ILE A 5 -44.34 8.71 -38.79
N ARG A 6 -44.37 9.37 -39.93
CA ARG A 6 -43.19 10.06 -40.47
C ARG A 6 -43.29 11.55 -40.17
N VAL A 7 -42.31 12.05 -39.40
CA VAL A 7 -42.20 13.48 -39.09
C VAL A 7 -40.75 13.94 -39.23
N ASP A 8 -40.54 15.06 -39.86
CA ASP A 8 -39.19 15.63 -40.04
C ASP A 8 -38.70 16.29 -38.75
N THR A 9 -39.61 16.79 -37.95
CA THR A 9 -39.26 17.47 -36.69
C THR A 9 -40.39 17.39 -35.67
N ILE A 10 -40.04 17.00 -34.45
CA ILE A 10 -40.93 17.11 -33.31
C ILE A 10 -40.39 18.23 -32.40
N LYS A 11 -41.10 19.37 -32.39
CA LYS A 11 -40.77 20.51 -31.52
C LYS A 11 -41.65 20.47 -30.29
N GLY A 12 -41.03 20.51 -29.11
CA GLY A 12 -41.75 20.73 -27.87
C GLY A 12 -42.35 22.13 -27.84
N ARG A 13 -43.64 22.26 -27.53
CA ARG A 13 -44.25 23.51 -27.11
C ARG A 13 -43.92 23.78 -25.66
N SER A 14 -43.78 25.04 -25.24
CA SER A 14 -43.53 25.37 -23.84
C SER A 14 -44.54 24.66 -22.92
N GLY A 15 -44.05 23.83 -22.03
CA GLY A 15 -44.85 23.02 -21.10
C GLY A 15 -44.91 21.52 -21.39
N ILE A 16 -44.37 21.01 -22.51
CA ILE A 16 -44.23 19.59 -22.80
C ILE A 16 -42.80 19.18 -22.45
N ASN A 17 -42.62 18.60 -21.25
CA ASN A 17 -41.30 18.21 -20.75
C ASN A 17 -41.06 16.69 -20.83
N THR A 18 -42.03 15.92 -21.35
CA THR A 18 -41.94 14.47 -21.37
C THR A 18 -42.39 13.89 -22.69
N PHE A 19 -41.56 13.00 -23.21
CA PHE A 19 -41.92 12.13 -24.34
C PHE A 19 -42.04 10.71 -23.75
N THR A 20 -43.27 10.18 -23.76
CA THR A 20 -43.55 8.87 -23.16
C THR A 20 -43.87 7.87 -24.27
N PHE A 21 -43.14 6.79 -24.35
CA PHE A 21 -43.45 5.63 -25.16
C PHE A 21 -43.99 4.52 -24.28
N LYS A 22 -45.10 3.95 -24.66
CA LYS A 22 -45.70 2.79 -23.99
C LYS A 22 -45.55 1.58 -24.90
N GLY A 23 -44.84 0.55 -24.47
CA GLY A 23 -44.62 -0.67 -25.23
C GLY A 23 -43.18 -1.18 -25.10
N ASP A 24 -42.76 -2.05 -26.01
CA ASP A 24 -41.56 -2.87 -25.89
C ASP A 24 -40.23 -2.19 -26.17
N GLY A 25 -40.19 -0.87 -26.27
CA GLY A 25 -38.95 -0.13 -26.39
C GLY A 25 -38.93 0.99 -27.40
N PHE A 26 -37.83 1.67 -27.46
CA PHE A 26 -37.52 2.73 -28.38
C PHE A 26 -36.17 2.47 -29.05
N SER A 27 -36.15 2.42 -30.37
CA SER A 27 -34.95 2.14 -31.14
C SER A 27 -34.57 3.35 -32.01
N PHE A 28 -33.28 3.63 -32.05
CA PHE A 28 -32.71 4.59 -33.00
C PHE A 28 -31.78 3.85 -33.97
N ASP A 29 -32.03 3.98 -35.23
CA ASP A 29 -31.16 3.44 -36.28
C ASP A 29 -29.95 4.34 -36.56
N GLN A 30 -29.97 5.55 -36.05
CA GLN A 30 -28.95 6.59 -36.23
C GLN A 30 -28.43 7.11 -34.91
N LYS A 31 -27.46 8.01 -34.98
CA LYS A 31 -26.86 8.66 -33.81
C LYS A 31 -27.88 9.53 -33.08
N VAL A 32 -27.86 9.45 -31.76
CA VAL A 32 -28.68 10.26 -30.86
C VAL A 32 -27.81 11.31 -30.19
N GLY A 33 -28.15 12.59 -30.38
CA GLY A 33 -27.55 13.68 -29.60
C GLY A 33 -28.38 13.99 -28.36
N ILE A 34 -27.80 13.89 -27.17
CA ILE A 34 -28.44 14.27 -25.90
C ILE A 34 -27.70 15.48 -25.36
N GLY A 35 -28.41 16.62 -25.30
CA GLY A 35 -27.80 17.88 -24.83
C GLY A 35 -26.86 18.54 -25.85
N THR A 36 -26.91 18.13 -27.13
CA THR A 36 -26.16 18.74 -28.22
C THR A 36 -27.11 19.09 -29.39
N THR A 37 -26.79 20.14 -30.10
CA THR A 37 -27.54 20.56 -31.30
C THR A 37 -27.22 19.71 -32.53
N VAL A 38 -26.10 19.00 -32.50
CA VAL A 38 -25.66 18.13 -33.61
C VAL A 38 -25.11 16.83 -33.01
N ALA A 39 -25.75 15.70 -33.32
CA ALA A 39 -25.36 14.39 -32.80
C ALA A 39 -23.97 13.91 -33.29
N SER A 40 -23.41 14.53 -34.30
CA SER A 40 -22.08 14.25 -34.84
C SER A 40 -20.99 15.23 -34.38
N ASP A 41 -21.39 16.29 -33.65
CA ASP A 41 -20.43 17.31 -33.23
C ASP A 41 -19.57 16.75 -32.05
N PRO A 42 -18.24 16.69 -32.19
CA PRO A 42 -17.40 16.47 -31.07
C PRO A 42 -17.61 17.63 -30.11
N VAL A 43 -18.12 17.33 -28.94
CA VAL A 43 -18.46 18.21 -27.81
C VAL A 43 -17.73 19.55 -27.87
N THR A 44 -18.41 20.59 -28.35
CA THR A 44 -17.94 21.96 -28.13
C THR A 44 -18.23 22.35 -26.70
N THR A 45 -17.44 23.25 -26.15
CA THR A 45 -17.38 23.70 -24.75
C THR A 45 -18.69 24.18 -24.11
N LEU A 46 -19.81 24.06 -24.79
CA LEU A 46 -21.13 24.56 -24.38
C LEU A 46 -22.16 23.47 -24.11
N ASN A 47 -21.82 22.19 -24.29
CA ASN A 47 -22.76 21.11 -24.01
C ASN A 47 -22.73 20.70 -22.53
N GLN A 48 -23.51 21.40 -21.73
CA GLN A 48 -23.79 21.02 -20.33
C GLN A 48 -24.95 20.03 -20.25
N GLY A 49 -25.14 19.18 -21.25
CA GLY A 49 -26.15 18.13 -21.24
C GLY A 49 -25.79 17.06 -20.20
N LYS A 50 -26.58 16.98 -19.15
CA LYS A 50 -26.49 15.86 -18.19
C LYS A 50 -27.33 14.70 -18.73
N LEU A 51 -26.72 13.57 -19.08
CA LEU A 51 -27.43 12.32 -19.18
C LEU A 51 -27.72 11.83 -17.75
N SER A 52 -28.90 12.11 -17.23
CA SER A 52 -29.36 11.60 -15.97
C SER A 52 -30.15 10.32 -16.21
N VAL A 53 -29.55 9.18 -15.95
CA VAL A 53 -30.20 7.87 -16.04
C VAL A 53 -30.43 7.39 -14.60
N GLY A 54 -31.68 7.27 -14.17
CA GLY A 54 -32.01 6.87 -12.80
C GLY A 54 -31.54 5.47 -12.43
N ILE A 55 -31.76 4.48 -13.29
CA ILE A 55 -31.17 3.14 -13.22
C ILE A 55 -30.94 2.70 -14.65
N ALA A 56 -29.69 2.70 -15.09
CA ALA A 56 -29.31 2.04 -16.30
C ALA A 56 -28.83 0.64 -15.95
N SER A 57 -29.66 -0.36 -16.20
CA SER A 57 -29.18 -1.74 -16.31
C SER A 57 -28.48 -1.86 -17.66
N VAL A 58 -27.25 -1.36 -17.73
CA VAL A 58 -26.43 -1.44 -18.93
C VAL A 58 -25.66 -2.74 -18.89
N ARG A 59 -26.06 -3.70 -19.69
CA ARG A 59 -25.34 -4.98 -19.80
C ARG A 59 -23.91 -4.77 -20.34
N ASN A 60 -23.71 -3.83 -21.25
CA ASN A 60 -22.42 -3.44 -21.77
C ASN A 60 -22.43 -1.93 -22.04
N LEU A 61 -21.62 -1.19 -21.31
CA LEU A 61 -21.33 0.22 -21.60
C LEU A 61 -20.00 0.27 -22.37
N TYR A 62 -20.08 0.44 -23.70
CA TYR A 62 -18.88 0.69 -24.50
C TYR A 62 -18.54 2.17 -24.42
N VAL A 63 -17.60 2.51 -23.55
CA VAL A 63 -17.02 3.85 -23.49
C VAL A 63 -15.73 3.80 -24.29
N GLY A 64 -15.75 4.24 -25.54
CA GLY A 64 -14.58 4.20 -26.42
C GLY A 64 -13.41 5.03 -25.91
N LEU A 65 -13.68 6.18 -25.29
CA LEU A 65 -12.67 7.02 -24.68
C LEU A 65 -13.34 7.98 -23.68
N VAL A 66 -13.02 7.88 -22.41
CA VAL A 66 -13.24 8.97 -21.45
C VAL A 66 -12.04 9.89 -21.56
N THR A 67 -12.05 10.78 -22.56
CA THR A 67 -11.06 11.85 -22.63
C THR A 67 -11.61 13.04 -21.86
N SER A 68 -11.13 13.26 -20.67
CA SER A 68 -11.27 14.52 -20.00
C SER A 68 -10.17 15.44 -20.48
N ASN A 69 -10.46 16.19 -21.53
CA ASN A 69 -9.57 17.21 -22.07
C ASN A 69 -9.99 18.58 -21.51
N TYR A 70 -9.84 18.75 -20.21
CA TYR A 70 -10.08 20.04 -19.58
C TYR A 70 -8.74 20.65 -19.14
N GLY A 71 -8.37 21.75 -19.79
CA GLY A 71 -7.24 22.56 -19.33
C GLY A 71 -7.46 22.96 -17.87
N SER A 72 -6.54 22.63 -16.99
CA SER A 72 -6.47 22.94 -15.56
C SER A 72 -7.59 22.43 -14.64
N GLY A 73 -8.38 21.44 -15.02
CA GLY A 73 -9.40 20.83 -14.16
C GLY A 73 -9.12 19.37 -13.84
N TYR A 74 -9.44 18.93 -12.63
CA TYR A 74 -9.36 17.53 -12.24
C TYR A 74 -10.56 16.77 -12.80
N SER A 75 -10.32 15.67 -13.49
CA SER A 75 -11.37 14.75 -13.95
C SER A 75 -11.44 13.56 -13.00
N TYR A 76 -12.62 13.35 -12.47
CA TYR A 76 -12.86 12.25 -11.53
C TYR A 76 -13.81 11.23 -12.17
N VAL A 77 -13.43 9.95 -12.08
CA VAL A 77 -14.38 8.85 -12.21
C VAL A 77 -14.65 8.37 -10.78
N ASN A 78 -15.81 8.76 -10.23
CA ASN A 78 -16.22 8.30 -8.92
C ASN A 78 -16.93 6.96 -9.05
N VAL A 79 -16.34 5.92 -8.47
CA VAL A 79 -16.93 4.59 -8.37
C VAL A 79 -17.27 4.35 -6.89
N GLY A 80 -18.55 4.20 -6.57
CA GLY A 80 -19.02 4.16 -5.19
C GLY A 80 -18.57 2.94 -4.38
N THR A 81 -18.37 1.79 -5.02
CA THR A 81 -18.05 0.53 -4.31
C THR A 81 -16.80 -0.18 -4.78
N GLY A 82 -16.32 0.09 -5.98
CA GLY A 82 -15.10 -0.53 -6.48
C GLY A 82 -15.00 -0.57 -7.99
N VAL A 83 -13.80 -0.80 -8.49
CA VAL A 83 -13.49 -1.04 -9.91
C VAL A 83 -12.90 -2.43 -10.01
N SER A 84 -13.54 -3.31 -10.78
CA SER A 84 -12.96 -4.60 -11.14
C SER A 84 -12.42 -4.53 -12.57
N VAL A 85 -11.13 -4.79 -12.72
CA VAL A 85 -10.46 -4.84 -14.01
C VAL A 85 -10.09 -6.28 -14.32
N VAL A 86 -10.70 -6.85 -15.37
CA VAL A 86 -10.30 -8.15 -15.90
C VAL A 86 -9.27 -7.90 -17.00
N GLY A 87 -7.99 -8.04 -16.67
CA GLY A 87 -6.89 -7.71 -17.57
C GLY A 87 -5.81 -6.88 -16.89
N ILE A 88 -5.26 -5.92 -17.62
CA ILE A 88 -4.17 -5.06 -17.13
C ILE A 88 -4.69 -3.63 -16.95
N ALA A 89 -4.48 -3.05 -15.76
CA ALA A 89 -4.63 -1.62 -15.52
C ALA A 89 -3.26 -0.94 -15.69
N THR A 90 -3.15 -0.04 -16.67
CA THR A 90 -1.92 0.73 -16.91
C THR A 90 -2.12 2.19 -16.50
N PHE A 91 -1.24 2.70 -15.65
CA PHE A 91 -1.21 4.09 -15.23
C PHE A 91 0.00 4.78 -15.88
N ALA A 92 -0.21 5.33 -17.09
CA ALA A 92 0.82 6.02 -17.86
C ALA A 92 0.93 7.48 -17.40
N THR A 93 1.59 7.70 -16.28
CA THR A 93 1.77 9.05 -15.71
C THR A 93 3.16 9.21 -15.10
N THR A 94 3.67 10.42 -15.10
CA THR A 94 4.90 10.79 -14.37
C THR A 94 4.62 11.18 -12.91
N SER A 95 3.34 11.18 -12.49
CA SER A 95 2.90 11.49 -11.14
C SER A 95 2.87 10.22 -10.27
N HIS A 96 1.85 10.02 -9.47
CA HIS A 96 1.75 8.93 -8.52
C HIS A 96 0.36 8.29 -8.53
N ILE A 97 0.28 7.08 -8.00
CA ILE A 97 -0.97 6.42 -7.63
C ILE A 97 -1.08 6.51 -6.11
N ARG A 98 -2.18 7.05 -5.62
CA ARG A 98 -2.47 7.01 -4.18
C ARG A 98 -3.19 5.70 -3.86
N ILE A 99 -2.57 4.88 -3.03
CA ILE A 99 -3.14 3.65 -2.51
C ILE A 99 -3.85 3.89 -1.16
N PRO A 100 -4.64 2.94 -0.64
CA PRO A 100 -5.19 3.02 0.71
C PRO A 100 -4.12 3.24 1.77
N VAL A 101 -4.39 4.15 2.71
CA VAL A 101 -3.49 4.52 3.80
C VAL A 101 -4.23 4.39 5.13
N GLY A 102 -3.57 3.86 6.15
CA GLY A 102 -4.15 3.76 7.50
C GLY A 102 -3.20 3.15 8.51
N THR A 103 -3.60 3.15 9.77
CA THR A 103 -2.83 2.55 10.88
C THR A 103 -2.92 1.02 10.87
N THR A 104 -2.09 0.35 11.69
CA THR A 104 -2.17 -1.11 11.94
C THR A 104 -3.57 -1.54 12.40
N GLY A 105 -4.22 -0.75 13.29
CA GLY A 105 -5.57 -1.04 13.77
C GLY A 105 -6.69 -0.86 12.73
N GLN A 106 -6.40 -0.24 11.59
CA GLN A 106 -7.32 -0.03 10.47
C GLN A 106 -7.12 -1.05 9.33
N ARG A 107 -6.40 -2.13 9.59
CA ARG A 107 -6.30 -3.24 8.64
C ARG A 107 -7.67 -3.88 8.44
N PRO A 108 -8.08 -4.17 7.18
CA PRO A 108 -9.33 -4.87 6.93
C PRO A 108 -9.39 -6.21 7.68
N GLY A 109 -10.49 -6.49 8.38
CA GLY A 109 -10.68 -7.76 9.08
C GLY A 109 -10.90 -8.96 8.16
N THR A 110 -11.20 -8.71 6.87
CA THR A 110 -11.39 -9.71 5.82
C THR A 110 -10.38 -9.53 4.70
N ALA A 111 -9.10 -9.35 5.06
CA ALA A 111 -8.04 -9.22 4.09
C ALA A 111 -7.88 -10.51 3.27
N VAL A 112 -7.59 -10.35 1.98
CA VAL A 112 -7.33 -11.46 1.05
C VAL A 112 -5.94 -11.34 0.44
N ALA A 113 -5.35 -12.46 0.04
CA ALA A 113 -4.04 -12.46 -0.59
C ALA A 113 -4.00 -11.54 -1.82
N GLY A 114 -3.05 -10.63 -1.84
CA GLY A 114 -2.91 -9.58 -2.86
C GLY A 114 -3.41 -8.20 -2.41
N ASP A 115 -4.04 -8.06 -1.25
CA ASP A 115 -4.34 -6.74 -0.69
C ASP A 115 -3.05 -5.97 -0.43
N PHE A 116 -3.07 -4.67 -0.75
CA PHE A 116 -1.91 -3.79 -0.70
C PHE A 116 -2.29 -2.41 -0.17
N ARG A 117 -1.51 -1.87 0.78
CA ARG A 117 -1.74 -0.55 1.40
C ARG A 117 -0.46 0.04 2.00
N TYR A 118 -0.52 1.31 2.45
CA TYR A 118 0.51 1.93 3.26
C TYR A 118 0.08 1.97 4.74
N ASN A 119 0.92 1.46 5.64
CA ASN A 119 0.70 1.46 7.08
C ASN A 119 1.42 2.65 7.72
N THR A 120 0.66 3.59 8.30
CA THR A 120 1.23 4.78 8.94
C THR A 120 1.83 4.50 10.32
N THR A 121 1.44 3.41 10.99
CA THR A 121 2.03 3.02 12.28
C THR A 121 3.43 2.46 12.08
N GLU A 122 3.61 1.63 11.05
CA GLU A 122 4.90 1.00 10.73
C GLU A 122 5.76 1.88 9.79
N GLY A 123 5.15 2.86 9.11
CA GLY A 123 5.84 3.74 8.16
C GLY A 123 6.22 3.06 6.85
N GLU A 124 5.50 2.01 6.43
CA GLU A 124 5.88 1.17 5.30
C GLU A 124 4.70 0.71 4.44
N PHE A 125 5.01 0.26 3.21
CA PHE A 125 4.05 -0.46 2.39
C PHE A 125 3.89 -1.87 2.91
N GLU A 126 2.65 -2.33 3.01
CA GLU A 126 2.33 -3.68 3.44
C GLU A 126 1.41 -4.38 2.45
N GLY A 127 1.57 -5.69 2.34
CA GLY A 127 0.72 -6.57 1.55
C GLY A 127 0.24 -7.75 2.37
N TYR A 128 -0.89 -8.30 2.00
CA TYR A 128 -1.46 -9.46 2.64
C TYR A 128 -1.18 -10.71 1.80
N THR A 129 -0.63 -11.74 2.43
CA THR A 129 -0.48 -13.09 1.86
C THR A 129 -1.32 -14.07 2.66
N THR A 130 -0.84 -14.58 3.77
CA THR A 130 -1.55 -15.26 4.85
C THR A 130 -1.66 -14.37 6.08
N GLU A 131 -0.83 -13.34 6.14
CA GLU A 131 -0.79 -12.28 7.14
C GLU A 131 -0.29 -10.98 6.50
N TRP A 132 -0.44 -9.85 7.20
CA TRP A 132 0.10 -8.58 6.76
C TRP A 132 1.62 -8.54 6.99
N GLY A 133 2.36 -8.25 5.93
CA GLY A 133 3.81 -8.12 5.95
C GLY A 133 4.31 -6.93 5.13
N SER A 134 5.51 -6.46 5.44
CA SER A 134 6.17 -5.39 4.71
C SER A 134 6.47 -5.78 3.27
N ILE A 135 6.23 -4.86 2.33
CA ILE A 135 6.62 -4.99 0.93
C ILE A 135 7.85 -4.14 0.69
N GLY A 136 8.98 -4.79 0.36
CA GLY A 136 10.24 -4.12 0.08
C GLY A 136 11.04 -3.73 1.32
N GLY A 137 10.60 -4.16 2.50
CA GLY A 137 11.37 -4.01 3.74
C GLY A 137 12.61 -4.87 3.72
N GLY A 138 13.80 -4.24 3.66
CA GLY A 138 15.02 -4.86 4.15
C GLY A 138 14.88 -5.15 5.65
N ALA A 139 15.89 -5.79 6.23
CA ALA A 139 15.93 -5.99 7.67
C ALA A 139 15.79 -4.62 8.38
N LYS A 140 14.74 -4.47 9.20
CA LYS A 140 14.43 -3.21 9.89
C LYS A 140 15.47 -2.94 10.97
N GLU A 141 16.05 -1.76 10.94
CA GLU A 141 16.92 -1.29 12.01
C GLU A 141 16.11 -1.09 13.28
N THR A 142 16.69 -1.52 14.42
CA THR A 142 16.16 -1.23 15.75
C THR A 142 17.22 -0.62 16.61
N ASP A 143 16.89 0.48 17.28
CA ASP A 143 17.80 1.21 18.16
C ASP A 143 17.44 0.97 19.63
N THR A 144 18.47 0.70 20.42
CA THR A 144 18.37 0.59 21.88
C THR A 144 19.33 1.55 22.53
N SER A 145 18.81 2.44 23.39
CA SER A 145 19.65 3.31 24.21
C SER A 145 20.21 2.54 25.41
N VAL A 146 21.51 2.61 25.60
CA VAL A 146 22.23 1.91 26.67
C VAL A 146 23.10 2.91 27.42
N SER A 147 22.97 2.94 28.77
CA SER A 147 23.76 3.78 29.65
C SER A 147 24.28 2.98 30.86
N SER A 148 24.53 1.69 30.66
CA SER A 148 24.97 0.75 31.69
C SER A 148 26.04 -0.16 31.14
N THR A 149 26.95 -0.58 32.01
CA THR A 149 27.94 -1.64 31.74
C THR A 149 27.38 -3.05 31.99
N SER A 150 26.19 -3.16 32.60
CA SER A 150 25.50 -4.44 32.75
C SER A 150 24.96 -4.94 31.43
N ALA A 151 24.92 -6.26 31.24
CA ALA A 151 24.34 -6.87 30.03
C ALA A 151 22.92 -6.37 29.75
N THR A 152 22.73 -5.69 28.63
CA THR A 152 21.48 -5.08 28.23
C THR A 152 21.00 -5.73 26.93
N ALA A 153 19.75 -6.23 26.91
CA ALA A 153 19.18 -6.84 25.70
C ALA A 153 18.95 -5.78 24.62
N VAL A 154 19.50 -6.01 23.43
CA VAL A 154 19.40 -5.14 22.25
C VAL A 154 18.66 -5.78 21.09
N TYR A 155 18.51 -7.11 21.11
CA TYR A 155 17.69 -7.86 20.17
C TYR A 155 16.98 -8.98 20.92
N THR A 156 15.69 -9.18 20.61
CA THR A 156 14.87 -10.19 21.28
C THR A 156 13.85 -10.74 20.28
N VAL A 157 13.82 -12.06 20.12
CA VAL A 157 12.85 -12.77 19.28
C VAL A 157 12.37 -14.04 19.95
N ALA A 158 11.15 -14.47 19.59
CA ALA A 158 10.60 -15.73 20.08
C ALA A 158 11.43 -16.91 19.54
N HIS A 159 12.04 -17.67 20.42
CA HIS A 159 12.88 -18.82 20.05
C HIS A 159 12.07 -19.97 19.40
N ALA A 160 10.76 -20.00 19.60
CA ALA A 160 9.88 -20.97 18.94
C ALA A 160 9.67 -20.66 17.45
N SER A 161 9.86 -19.42 17.03
CA SER A 161 9.65 -18.96 15.64
C SER A 161 10.95 -18.92 14.84
N TYR A 162 12.07 -18.66 15.50
CA TYR A 162 13.35 -18.42 14.83
C TYR A 162 14.46 -19.23 15.48
N ARG A 163 15.22 -19.98 14.67
CA ARG A 163 16.33 -20.83 15.12
C ARG A 163 17.66 -20.09 15.21
N SER A 164 17.91 -19.19 14.29
CA SER A 164 19.15 -18.43 14.21
C SER A 164 18.94 -17.07 13.60
N ALA A 165 19.93 -16.20 13.68
CA ALA A 165 19.92 -14.92 12.96
C ALA A 165 21.36 -14.51 12.57
N SER A 166 21.49 -13.87 11.40
CA SER A 166 22.64 -13.04 11.07
C SER A 166 22.34 -11.61 11.47
N LEU A 167 23.29 -10.94 12.11
CA LEU A 167 23.10 -9.62 12.70
C LEU A 167 24.21 -8.68 12.22
N ILE A 168 23.85 -7.45 11.86
CA ILE A 168 24.78 -6.32 11.87
C ILE A 168 24.48 -5.54 13.15
N LEU A 169 25.48 -5.37 13.99
CA LEU A 169 25.39 -4.67 15.27
C LEU A 169 26.29 -3.45 15.21
N GLN A 170 25.79 -2.28 15.53
CA GLN A 170 26.55 -1.04 15.63
C GLN A 170 26.37 -0.40 16.99
N ILE A 171 27.44 0.07 17.59
CA ILE A 171 27.44 0.88 18.80
C ILE A 171 27.88 2.29 18.42
N THR A 172 27.08 3.28 18.79
CA THR A 172 27.42 4.71 18.67
C THR A 172 27.50 5.29 20.08
N GLN A 173 28.67 5.81 20.49
CA GLN A 173 28.87 6.43 21.79
C GLN A 173 29.63 7.76 21.62
N GLY A 174 28.90 8.87 21.65
CA GLY A 174 29.44 10.19 21.31
C GLY A 174 29.94 10.24 19.87
N SER A 175 31.26 10.43 19.69
CA SER A 175 31.92 10.42 18.39
C SER A 175 32.66 9.11 18.09
N ALA A 176 32.50 8.10 18.94
CA ALA A 176 33.11 6.78 18.77
C ALA A 176 32.08 5.79 18.22
N TYR A 177 32.55 4.93 17.32
CA TYR A 177 31.72 3.94 16.63
C TYR A 177 32.37 2.57 16.64
N GLN A 178 31.54 1.54 16.82
CA GLN A 178 31.92 0.14 16.61
C GLN A 178 30.83 -0.50 15.76
N SER A 179 31.21 -1.28 14.75
CA SER A 179 30.27 -2.06 13.96
C SER A 179 30.84 -3.45 13.73
N GLY A 180 29.96 -4.45 13.70
CA GLY A 180 30.35 -5.83 13.47
C GLY A 180 29.26 -6.70 12.91
N ARG A 181 29.67 -7.83 12.36
CA ARG A 181 28.80 -8.89 11.87
C ARG A 181 28.84 -10.06 12.82
N TYR A 182 27.68 -10.56 13.19
CA TYR A 182 27.51 -11.61 14.19
C TYR A 182 26.52 -12.65 13.68
N MET A 183 26.73 -13.90 14.10
CA MET A 183 25.75 -14.96 13.96
C MET A 183 25.32 -15.48 15.33
N VAL A 184 24.06 -15.71 15.52
CA VAL A 184 23.49 -16.29 16.74
C VAL A 184 22.62 -17.49 16.40
N ILE A 185 22.73 -18.55 17.20
CA ILE A 185 21.93 -19.77 17.12
C ILE A 185 21.56 -20.26 18.51
N HIS A 186 20.48 -21.00 18.64
CA HIS A 186 20.05 -21.62 19.89
C HIS A 186 19.47 -23.01 19.68
N ASP A 187 19.44 -23.82 20.75
CA ASP A 187 18.80 -25.14 20.82
C ASP A 187 17.45 -25.13 21.57
N GLY A 188 17.02 -23.95 22.01
CA GLY A 188 15.83 -23.74 22.86
C GLY A 188 16.13 -23.54 24.34
N THR A 189 17.34 -23.87 24.79
CA THR A 189 17.80 -23.73 26.17
C THR A 189 19.09 -22.91 26.29
N THR A 190 19.95 -23.03 25.30
CA THR A 190 21.25 -22.36 25.21
C THR A 190 21.35 -21.57 23.92
N ALA A 191 21.89 -20.36 23.99
CA ALA A 191 22.21 -19.55 22.83
C ALA A 191 23.72 -19.39 22.70
N THR A 192 24.19 -19.43 21.45
CA THR A 192 25.60 -19.20 21.10
C THR A 192 25.65 -18.07 20.07
N ILE A 193 26.50 -17.08 20.29
CA ILE A 193 26.80 -16.00 19.37
C ILE A 193 28.27 -16.04 18.96
N VAL A 194 28.56 -15.79 17.72
CA VAL A 194 29.92 -15.66 17.21
C VAL A 194 30.07 -14.32 16.49
N GLU A 195 31.20 -13.66 16.72
CA GLU A 195 31.62 -12.50 15.96
C GLU A 195 32.36 -12.97 14.71
N GLU A 196 31.85 -12.63 13.52
CA GLU A 196 32.56 -12.92 12.26
C GLU A 196 33.60 -11.85 11.97
N ALA A 197 33.28 -10.59 12.22
CA ALA A 197 34.16 -9.45 12.06
C ALA A 197 33.62 -8.24 12.83
N ALA A 198 34.50 -7.47 13.46
CA ALA A 198 34.17 -6.18 14.05
C ALA A 198 35.28 -5.16 13.84
N ILE A 199 34.89 -3.89 13.70
CA ILE A 199 35.76 -2.73 13.59
C ILE A 199 35.30 -1.62 14.51
N ALA A 200 36.22 -0.76 14.96
CA ALA A 200 35.90 0.45 15.71
C ALA A 200 36.77 1.62 15.23
N THR A 201 36.28 2.85 15.44
CA THR A 201 37.04 4.06 15.14
C THR A 201 38.18 4.31 16.12
N GLY A 202 38.27 3.53 17.20
CA GLY A 202 39.29 3.52 18.21
C GLY A 202 39.29 2.17 18.93
N SER A 203 39.21 2.18 20.26
CA SER A 203 39.02 0.95 21.03
C SER A 203 37.60 0.42 20.87
N MET A 204 37.40 -0.89 21.01
CA MET A 204 36.08 -1.50 21.07
C MET A 204 35.26 -0.93 22.20
N LEU A 205 34.00 -0.58 21.93
CA LEU A 205 33.09 0.08 22.86
C LEU A 205 32.34 -0.92 23.76
N GLY A 206 32.14 -2.14 23.24
CA GLY A 206 31.45 -3.19 23.96
C GLY A 206 31.60 -4.55 23.29
N THR A 207 31.10 -5.58 23.99
CA THR A 207 31.02 -6.95 23.50
C THR A 207 29.60 -7.44 23.50
N PHE A 208 29.30 -8.44 22.67
CA PHE A 208 27.97 -9.01 22.55
C PHE A 208 27.95 -10.45 23.08
N THR A 209 26.87 -10.79 23.77
CA THR A 209 26.59 -12.13 24.29
C THR A 209 25.16 -12.51 23.89
N ALA A 210 24.80 -13.79 24.02
CA ALA A 210 23.44 -14.25 23.77
C ALA A 210 22.97 -15.18 24.86
N ASP A 211 21.69 -15.17 25.17
CA ASP A 211 21.05 -16.09 26.10
C ASP A 211 19.63 -16.48 25.65
N ILE A 212 19.09 -17.48 26.34
CA ILE A 212 17.65 -17.79 26.31
C ILE A 212 17.06 -17.29 27.64
N ASN A 213 16.04 -16.43 27.51
CA ASN A 213 15.29 -15.93 28.66
C ASN A 213 13.80 -16.17 28.47
N GLY A 214 13.23 -17.11 29.20
CA GLY A 214 11.88 -17.57 29.02
C GLY A 214 11.69 -18.14 27.62
N SER A 215 10.74 -17.58 26.86
CA SER A 215 10.45 -17.97 25.47
C SER A 215 11.25 -17.21 24.40
N ASN A 216 12.28 -16.46 24.79
CA ASN A 216 12.99 -15.57 23.90
C ASN A 216 14.48 -15.90 23.79
N LEU A 217 14.99 -15.87 22.56
CA LEU A 217 16.40 -15.67 22.25
C LEU A 217 16.70 -14.17 22.38
N ARG A 218 17.74 -13.83 23.17
CA ARG A 218 18.20 -12.45 23.29
C ARG A 218 19.67 -12.32 22.90
N VAL A 219 20.00 -11.18 22.29
CA VAL A 219 21.37 -10.70 22.16
C VAL A 219 21.55 -9.51 23.09
N LEU A 220 22.58 -9.53 23.87
CA LEU A 220 22.87 -8.54 24.89
C LEU A 220 24.19 -7.86 24.57
N VAL A 221 24.27 -6.56 24.84
CA VAL A 221 25.50 -5.79 24.82
C VAL A 221 26.05 -5.64 26.24
N ASN A 222 27.38 -5.78 26.38
CA ASN A 222 28.12 -5.41 27.54
C ASN A 222 29.02 -4.22 27.19
N MET A 223 28.64 -3.04 27.61
CA MET A 223 29.38 -1.81 27.31
C MET A 223 30.65 -1.70 28.13
N GLY A 224 31.72 -1.18 27.54
CA GLY A 224 32.95 -0.86 28.28
C GLY A 224 32.84 0.40 29.14
N SER A 225 31.78 1.19 28.98
CA SER A 225 31.53 2.44 29.69
C SER A 225 30.04 2.64 29.91
N SER A 226 29.66 3.32 31.02
CA SER A 226 28.28 3.70 31.34
C SER A 226 27.86 5.02 30.65
N SER A 227 28.69 5.62 29.81
CA SER A 227 28.27 6.74 29.01
C SER A 227 27.15 6.34 28.04
N SER A 228 26.19 7.27 27.82
CA SER A 228 25.07 6.99 26.92
C SER A 228 25.54 6.58 25.52
N ALA A 229 24.99 5.49 25.04
CA ALA A 229 25.24 4.92 23.72
C ALA A 229 23.93 4.49 23.05
N THR A 230 23.94 4.44 21.73
CA THR A 230 22.88 3.80 20.94
C THR A 230 23.45 2.53 20.34
N VAL A 231 22.74 1.43 20.50
CA VAL A 231 23.03 0.16 19.82
C VAL A 231 21.99 -0.08 18.75
N THR A 232 22.43 -0.08 17.49
CA THR A 232 21.60 -0.34 16.32
C THR A 232 21.77 -1.80 15.91
N VAL A 233 20.66 -2.48 15.66
CA VAL A 233 20.60 -3.88 15.25
C VAL A 233 19.89 -4.00 13.92
N ILE A 234 20.52 -4.65 12.96
CA ILE A 234 19.91 -5.05 11.69
C ILE A 234 19.87 -6.59 11.66
N PRO A 235 18.73 -7.21 11.98
CA PRO A 235 18.62 -8.66 12.04
C PRO A 235 18.17 -9.28 10.72
N THR A 236 18.69 -10.47 10.42
CA THR A 236 18.17 -11.36 9.37
C THR A 236 17.89 -12.71 10.02
N PRO A 237 16.70 -12.90 10.61
CA PRO A 237 16.36 -14.13 11.32
C PRO A 237 16.06 -15.28 10.34
N VAL A 238 16.34 -16.51 10.78
CA VAL A 238 16.03 -17.76 10.09
C VAL A 238 15.01 -18.52 10.93
N THR A 239 13.90 -18.89 10.30
CA THR A 239 12.79 -19.62 10.95
C THR A 239 13.18 -21.02 11.40
N VAL A 240 12.40 -21.58 12.34
CA VAL A 240 12.51 -22.97 12.84
C VAL A 240 12.07 -23.95 11.77
#